data_66859e10f5cde0a80c7a65903d5f2c80
#
_entry.id   66859e10f5cde0a80c7a65903d5f2c80
#
_cell.length_a   1.000
_cell.length_b   1.000
_cell.length_c   1.000
_cell.angle_alpha   90.00
_cell.angle_beta   90.00
_cell.angle_gamma   90.00
#
_symmetry.space_group_name_H-M   'P 1'
#
loop_
_entity.id
_entity.type
_entity.pdbx_description
1 polymer ?
#
loop_
_entity_poly.entity_id
_entity_poly.type
_entity_poly.pdbx_seq_one_letter_code
_entity_poly.pdbx_strand_id
1 'polypeptide(L)'
;KINLESYSVGHVWKKNVQCNWKIYWENFSECLHCPNIHPELSDLVPLFKRRLTDIKDHPEWSILKDQNNNPKYQGGLKEGSQTWSYDGSAQGHTIESIQKEMESRGQIYISTWPSMFLGIYGDHIRIVRLIPKGPEEVELIAEWLFEKETINDDNYDKSNVVDFAILVMN
;
A
#
# COMPACT_ATOMS: atom_id res chain seq x y z
N LYS A 1 9.52 -12.04 -11.50
CA LYS A 1 9.18 -11.04 -12.54
C LYS A 1 7.69 -11.05 -12.74
N ILE A 2 7.02 -9.91 -12.54
CA ILE A 2 5.59 -9.76 -12.77
C ILE A 2 5.34 -9.62 -14.26
N ASN A 3 4.38 -10.39 -14.80
CA ASN A 3 3.92 -10.26 -16.19
C ASN A 3 2.75 -9.26 -16.23
N LEU A 4 3.04 -7.99 -16.49
CA LEU A 4 2.01 -6.93 -16.52
C LEU A 4 0.94 -7.15 -17.63
N GLU A 5 1.22 -7.93 -18.66
CA GLU A 5 0.25 -8.21 -19.72
C GLU A 5 -0.94 -9.06 -19.24
N SER A 6 -0.76 -9.81 -18.15
CA SER A 6 -1.84 -10.57 -17.51
C SER A 6 -2.77 -9.72 -16.64
N TYR A 7 -2.43 -8.45 -16.37
CA TYR A 7 -3.22 -7.57 -15.53
C TYR A 7 -4.16 -6.67 -16.33
N SER A 8 -5.23 -6.28 -15.71
CA SER A 8 -6.17 -5.27 -16.21
C SER A 8 -6.62 -4.34 -15.08
N VAL A 9 -7.06 -3.14 -15.44
CA VAL A 9 -7.64 -2.20 -14.48
C VAL A 9 -9.01 -2.72 -14.03
N GLY A 10 -9.11 -3.10 -12.77
CA GLY A 10 -10.36 -3.56 -12.15
C GLY A 10 -11.13 -2.43 -11.46
N HIS A 11 -10.45 -1.35 -11.08
CA HIS A 11 -11.10 -0.18 -10.47
C HIS A 11 -10.31 1.10 -10.73
N VAL A 12 -11.02 2.22 -10.86
CA VAL A 12 -10.46 3.58 -10.96
C VAL A 12 -11.19 4.49 -9.98
N TRP A 13 -10.42 5.21 -9.16
CA TRP A 13 -10.94 6.22 -8.24
C TRP A 13 -10.27 7.56 -8.51
N LYS A 14 -11.06 8.65 -8.41
CA LYS A 14 -10.57 10.02 -8.61
C LYS A 14 -11.07 10.92 -7.51
N LYS A 15 -10.23 11.81 -7.04
CA LYS A 15 -10.56 12.81 -6.03
C LYS A 15 -9.77 14.09 -6.25
N ASN A 16 -10.44 15.24 -6.16
CA ASN A 16 -9.76 16.53 -6.01
C ASN A 16 -9.50 16.79 -4.54
N VAL A 17 -8.26 17.14 -4.22
CA VAL A 17 -7.82 17.48 -2.87
C VAL A 17 -7.35 18.93 -2.86
N GLN A 18 -7.84 19.70 -1.90
CA GLN A 18 -7.48 21.10 -1.71
C GLN A 18 -6.15 21.20 -0.95
N CYS A 19 -5.07 20.92 -1.64
CA CYS A 19 -3.70 21.09 -1.14
C CYS A 19 -2.70 21.18 -2.28
N ASN A 20 -1.51 21.67 -1.95
CA ASN A 20 -0.39 21.60 -2.88
C ASN A 20 0.05 20.14 -3.09
N TRP A 21 0.29 19.74 -4.34
CA TRP A 21 0.67 18.37 -4.68
C TRP A 21 1.95 17.90 -3.96
N LYS A 22 2.88 18.82 -3.63
CA LYS A 22 4.11 18.48 -2.90
C LYS A 22 3.82 18.09 -1.46
N ILE A 23 2.86 18.77 -0.79
CA ILE A 23 2.41 18.42 0.55
C ILE A 23 1.78 17.03 0.55
N TYR A 24 0.95 16.75 -0.46
CA TYR A 24 0.38 15.41 -0.62
C TYR A 24 1.48 14.35 -0.86
N TRP A 25 2.47 14.68 -1.70
CA TRP A 25 3.62 13.80 -1.95
C TRP A 25 4.39 13.49 -0.66
N GLU A 26 4.70 14.51 0.14
CA GLU A 26 5.42 14.37 1.41
C GLU A 26 4.62 13.50 2.38
N ASN A 27 3.32 13.80 2.55
CA ASN A 27 2.44 13.03 3.42
C ASN A 27 2.32 11.57 3.01
N PHE A 28 2.25 11.29 1.71
CA PHE A 28 2.19 9.91 1.19
C PHE A 28 3.53 9.16 1.34
N SER A 29 4.64 9.88 1.44
CA SER A 29 5.98 9.31 1.49
C SER A 29 6.47 8.99 2.91
N GLU A 30 5.72 9.37 3.95
CA GLU A 30 6.03 9.11 5.35
C GLU A 30 4.84 8.45 6.05
N CYS A 31 5.03 7.93 7.25
CA CYS A 31 3.97 7.31 8.04
C CYS A 31 3.99 7.73 9.52
N LEU A 32 4.49 8.94 9.81
CA LEU A 32 4.49 9.49 11.17
C LEU A 32 3.07 9.78 11.68
N HIS A 33 2.17 10.13 10.76
CA HIS A 33 0.75 10.37 11.03
C HIS A 33 -0.09 9.08 11.12
N CYS A 34 0.39 7.97 10.52
CA CYS A 34 -0.39 6.74 10.36
C CYS A 34 -1.01 6.20 11.66
N PRO A 35 -0.31 6.16 12.81
CA PRO A 35 -0.91 5.60 14.02
C PRO A 35 -2.15 6.35 14.52
N ASN A 36 -2.25 7.63 14.19
CA ASN A 36 -3.35 8.47 14.65
C ASN A 36 -4.46 8.63 13.62
N ILE A 37 -4.10 8.64 12.33
CA ILE A 37 -5.02 8.94 11.21
C ILE A 37 -5.51 7.66 10.53
N HIS A 38 -4.65 6.63 10.47
CA HIS A 38 -4.93 5.36 9.79
C HIS A 38 -4.73 4.17 10.75
N PRO A 39 -5.57 4.03 11.80
CA PRO A 39 -5.41 2.93 12.76
C PRO A 39 -5.55 1.55 12.10
N GLU A 40 -6.42 1.39 11.11
CA GLU A 40 -6.61 0.14 10.37
C GLU A 40 -5.35 -0.25 9.59
N LEU A 41 -4.70 0.73 8.93
CA LEU A 41 -3.43 0.51 8.24
C LEU A 41 -2.32 0.15 9.24
N SER A 42 -2.30 0.82 10.37
CA SER A 42 -1.31 0.56 11.42
C SER A 42 -1.54 -0.80 12.10
N ASP A 43 -2.77 -1.30 12.11
CA ASP A 43 -3.08 -2.66 12.56
C ASP A 43 -2.61 -3.71 11.56
N LEU A 44 -2.81 -3.44 10.26
CA LEU A 44 -2.39 -4.33 9.18
C LEU A 44 -0.87 -4.38 9.02
N VAL A 45 -0.20 -3.21 9.16
CA VAL A 45 1.25 -3.07 9.04
C VAL A 45 1.84 -2.58 10.38
N PRO A 46 2.17 -3.49 11.31
CA PRO A 46 2.57 -3.14 12.68
C PRO A 46 3.78 -2.20 12.78
N LEU A 47 4.62 -2.16 11.74
CA LEU A 47 5.73 -1.21 11.65
C LEU A 47 5.28 0.24 11.82
N PHE A 48 4.14 0.61 11.26
CA PHE A 48 3.63 1.99 11.27
C PHE A 48 3.19 2.46 12.66
N LYS A 49 2.91 1.56 13.60
CA LYS A 49 2.61 1.91 15.00
C LYS A 49 3.78 2.49 15.78
N ARG A 50 5.01 2.32 15.31
CA ARG A 50 6.20 2.66 16.08
C ARG A 50 6.50 4.16 16.13
N ARG A 51 5.94 4.95 15.21
CA ARG A 51 6.21 6.39 15.07
C ARG A 51 7.70 6.72 14.89
N LEU A 52 8.46 5.83 14.26
CA LEU A 52 9.87 6.02 13.96
C LEU A 52 10.06 6.20 12.47
N THR A 53 10.96 7.10 12.09
CA THR A 53 11.31 7.34 10.68
C THR A 53 12.23 6.28 10.12
N ASP A 54 13.10 5.72 10.97
CA ASP A 54 13.99 4.63 10.62
C ASP A 54 13.88 3.52 11.68
N ILE A 55 13.86 2.28 11.24
CA ILE A 55 13.88 1.11 12.12
C ILE A 55 15.12 1.06 13.00
N LYS A 56 16.25 1.62 12.53
CA LYS A 56 17.51 1.72 13.27
C LYS A 56 17.42 2.62 14.50
N ASP A 57 16.46 3.53 14.52
CA ASP A 57 16.21 4.44 15.65
C ASP A 57 15.48 3.74 16.80
N HIS A 58 15.03 2.49 16.60
CA HIS A 58 14.38 1.75 17.66
C HIS A 58 15.36 1.40 18.78
N PRO A 59 15.03 1.67 20.07
CA PRO A 59 15.94 1.44 21.20
C PRO A 59 16.46 -0.01 21.28
N GLU A 60 15.68 -0.97 20.84
CA GLU A 60 16.02 -2.39 20.86
C GLU A 60 16.59 -2.89 19.52
N TRP A 61 16.94 -1.99 18.59
CA TRP A 61 17.41 -2.38 17.26
C TRP A 61 18.59 -3.37 17.29
N SER A 62 19.52 -3.17 18.20
CA SER A 62 20.68 -4.04 18.34
C SER A 62 20.32 -5.51 18.64
N ILE A 63 19.17 -5.72 19.31
CA ILE A 63 18.64 -7.04 19.66
C ILE A 63 17.76 -7.57 18.54
N LEU A 64 17.02 -6.68 17.87
CA LEU A 64 15.93 -7.01 16.96
C LEU A 64 16.37 -7.12 15.50
N LYS A 65 17.53 -6.55 15.15
CA LYS A 65 18.07 -6.57 13.77
C LYS A 65 18.24 -7.98 13.19
N ASP A 66 18.50 -8.95 14.07
CA ASP A 66 18.73 -10.34 13.68
C ASP A 66 17.45 -11.19 13.72
N GLN A 67 16.31 -10.61 14.16
CA GLN A 67 15.01 -11.28 14.15
C GLN A 67 14.40 -11.14 12.76
N ASN A 68 14.71 -12.08 11.89
CA ASN A 68 14.14 -12.15 10.55
C ASN A 68 12.61 -12.29 10.62
N ASN A 69 11.93 -11.59 9.72
CA ASN A 69 10.48 -11.67 9.52
C ASN A 69 9.60 -11.21 10.69
N ASN A 70 10.08 -10.28 11.53
CA ASN A 70 9.22 -9.66 12.52
C ASN A 70 8.50 -8.43 11.89
N PRO A 71 7.18 -8.48 11.61
CA PRO A 71 6.45 -7.40 10.93
C PRO A 71 6.59 -6.05 11.63
N LYS A 72 6.68 -6.05 12.96
CA LYS A 72 6.84 -4.85 13.78
C LYS A 72 8.11 -4.06 13.46
N TYR A 73 9.14 -4.71 12.90
CA TYR A 73 10.44 -4.09 12.67
C TYR A 73 10.90 -4.10 11.21
N GLN A 74 10.25 -4.87 10.38
CA GLN A 74 10.64 -5.04 8.97
C GLN A 74 9.58 -4.55 7.97
N GLY A 75 8.40 -4.15 8.44
CA GLY A 75 7.33 -3.63 7.59
C GLY A 75 6.42 -4.68 6.99
N GLY A 76 6.53 -5.95 7.41
CA GLY A 76 5.64 -7.02 6.99
C GLY A 76 4.21 -6.83 7.51
N LEU A 77 3.28 -7.59 6.94
CA LEU A 77 1.90 -7.62 7.39
C LEU A 77 1.77 -8.36 8.73
N LYS A 78 0.69 -8.09 9.46
CA LYS A 78 0.33 -8.88 10.64
C LYS A 78 0.16 -10.35 10.25
N GLU A 79 0.37 -11.24 11.22
CA GLU A 79 0.25 -12.67 11.02
C GLU A 79 -1.11 -13.05 10.40
N GLY A 80 -1.11 -13.93 9.42
CA GLY A 80 -2.28 -14.38 8.68
C GLY A 80 -2.76 -13.47 7.55
N SER A 81 -2.18 -12.29 7.39
CA SER A 81 -2.54 -11.39 6.29
C SER A 81 -1.71 -11.64 5.03
N GLN A 82 -2.35 -11.52 3.87
CA GLN A 82 -1.77 -11.77 2.55
C GLN A 82 -1.60 -10.51 1.71
N THR A 83 -2.47 -9.52 1.92
CA THR A 83 -2.50 -8.29 1.12
C THR A 83 -3.00 -7.10 1.95
N TRP A 84 -3.02 -5.91 1.32
CA TRP A 84 -3.62 -4.71 1.89
C TRP A 84 -5.14 -4.70 1.64
N SER A 85 -5.88 -5.17 2.64
CA SER A 85 -7.33 -5.23 2.67
C SER A 85 -7.84 -5.08 4.10
N TYR A 86 -9.15 -4.91 4.31
CA TYR A 86 -9.74 -4.75 5.65
C TYR A 86 -9.43 -5.91 6.58
N ASP A 87 -9.48 -7.11 6.08
CA ASP A 87 -9.26 -8.35 6.86
C ASP A 87 -7.90 -9.02 6.60
N GLY A 88 -7.12 -8.47 5.66
CA GLY A 88 -5.83 -9.00 5.24
C GLY A 88 -5.92 -10.13 4.20
N SER A 89 -7.12 -10.56 3.80
CA SER A 89 -7.28 -11.62 2.79
C SER A 89 -7.07 -11.11 1.37
N ALA A 90 -6.49 -11.94 0.51
CA ALA A 90 -6.37 -11.69 -0.92
C ALA A 90 -7.71 -11.89 -1.62
N GLN A 91 -7.98 -11.10 -2.66
CA GLN A 91 -9.19 -11.13 -3.47
C GLN A 91 -8.97 -11.85 -4.82
N GLY A 92 -8.23 -12.92 -4.80
CA GLY A 92 -7.92 -13.72 -6.00
C GLY A 92 -6.55 -14.36 -5.92
N HIS A 93 -5.91 -14.52 -7.06
CA HIS A 93 -4.59 -15.13 -7.13
C HIS A 93 -3.54 -14.22 -6.51
N THR A 94 -2.76 -14.77 -5.59
CA THR A 94 -1.59 -14.07 -5.04
C THR A 94 -0.46 -14.03 -6.06
N ILE A 95 0.32 -12.94 -6.03
CA ILE A 95 1.45 -12.75 -6.93
C ILE A 95 2.66 -13.56 -6.43
N GLU A 96 2.76 -14.81 -6.84
CA GLU A 96 3.79 -15.74 -6.35
C GLU A 96 5.22 -15.21 -6.45
N SER A 97 5.51 -14.47 -7.53
CA SER A 97 6.87 -13.95 -7.80
C SER A 97 7.38 -12.93 -6.80
N ILE A 98 6.52 -12.43 -5.88
CA ILE A 98 6.86 -11.44 -4.86
C ILE A 98 6.52 -11.90 -3.44
N GLN A 99 6.19 -13.17 -3.25
CA GLN A 99 5.73 -13.69 -1.96
C GLN A 99 6.70 -13.40 -0.81
N LYS A 100 8.01 -13.55 -1.06
CA LYS A 100 9.04 -13.26 -0.05
C LYS A 100 9.08 -11.78 0.37
N GLU A 101 8.88 -10.90 -0.58
CA GLU A 101 8.79 -9.46 -0.32
C GLU A 101 7.53 -9.12 0.49
N MET A 102 6.43 -9.80 0.21
CA MET A 102 5.19 -9.63 0.98
C MET A 102 5.35 -10.09 2.42
N GLU A 103 5.97 -11.24 2.65
CA GLU A 103 6.24 -11.77 3.99
C GLU A 103 7.15 -10.84 4.82
N SER A 104 8.15 -10.22 4.19
CA SER A 104 9.14 -9.40 4.89
C SER A 104 8.81 -7.91 4.95
N ARG A 105 8.08 -7.38 3.97
CA ARG A 105 7.86 -5.93 3.81
C ARG A 105 6.38 -5.54 3.71
N GLY A 106 5.51 -6.48 3.38
CA GLY A 106 4.08 -6.26 3.22
C GLY A 106 3.68 -5.50 1.95
N GLN A 107 4.65 -4.95 1.24
CA GLN A 107 4.46 -4.27 -0.06
C GLN A 107 5.78 -4.05 -0.77
N ILE A 108 5.72 -3.86 -2.09
CA ILE A 108 6.79 -3.21 -2.86
C ILE A 108 6.29 -1.83 -3.24
N TYR A 109 7.04 -0.81 -2.86
CA TYR A 109 6.67 0.58 -3.11
C TYR A 109 7.69 1.25 -4.01
N ILE A 110 7.21 1.87 -5.08
CA ILE A 110 8.02 2.59 -6.07
C ILE A 110 7.44 3.99 -6.24
N SER A 111 8.24 5.01 -5.96
CA SER A 111 7.87 6.38 -6.27
C SER A 111 8.57 6.84 -7.54
N THR A 112 7.80 7.41 -8.45
CA THR A 112 8.30 8.01 -9.68
C THR A 112 8.07 9.51 -9.61
N TRP A 113 9.14 10.21 -9.28
CA TRP A 113 9.11 11.67 -9.20
C TRP A 113 8.75 12.31 -10.56
N PRO A 114 7.89 13.35 -10.59
CA PRO A 114 7.33 14.03 -9.41
C PRO A 114 5.90 13.59 -9.00
N SER A 115 5.26 12.69 -9.72
CA SER A 115 3.80 12.64 -9.66
C SER A 115 3.16 11.26 -9.64
N MET A 116 3.92 10.19 -9.46
CA MET A 116 3.35 8.83 -9.48
C MET A 116 3.91 7.95 -8.35
N PHE A 117 3.00 7.23 -7.71
CA PHE A 117 3.30 6.14 -6.79
C PHE A 117 2.79 4.82 -7.36
N LEU A 118 3.57 3.77 -7.18
CA LEU A 118 3.18 2.41 -7.52
C LEU A 118 3.39 1.53 -6.30
N GLY A 119 2.33 0.91 -5.83
CA GLY A 119 2.36 -0.10 -4.78
C GLY A 119 2.03 -1.47 -5.37
N ILE A 120 2.84 -2.48 -5.06
CA ILE A 120 2.57 -3.86 -5.42
C ILE A 120 2.30 -4.61 -4.11
N TYR A 121 1.16 -5.24 -4.05
CA TYR A 121 0.61 -5.94 -2.89
C TYR A 121 0.48 -7.43 -3.19
N GLY A 122 -0.01 -8.20 -2.26
CA GLY A 122 -0.06 -9.65 -2.39
C GLY A 122 -0.87 -10.17 -3.58
N ASP A 123 -1.89 -9.45 -4.03
CA ASP A 123 -2.84 -9.87 -5.07
C ASP A 123 -3.16 -8.78 -6.11
N HIS A 124 -2.63 -7.56 -5.94
CA HIS A 124 -2.93 -6.44 -6.83
C HIS A 124 -1.79 -5.44 -6.94
N ILE A 125 -1.89 -4.58 -7.94
CA ILE A 125 -1.00 -3.43 -8.13
C ILE A 125 -1.86 -2.17 -8.06
N ARG A 126 -1.45 -1.17 -7.29
CA ARG A 126 -2.10 0.13 -7.22
C ARG A 126 -1.17 1.20 -7.79
N ILE A 127 -1.69 1.98 -8.73
CA ILE A 127 -1.00 3.14 -9.30
C ILE A 127 -1.74 4.38 -8.83
N VAL A 128 -1.04 5.33 -8.21
CA VAL A 128 -1.60 6.63 -7.81
C VAL A 128 -0.85 7.72 -8.56
N ARG A 129 -1.58 8.53 -9.30
CA ARG A 129 -1.04 9.69 -10.02
C ARG A 129 -1.53 10.98 -9.38
N LEU A 130 -0.62 11.92 -9.22
CA LEU A 130 -0.89 13.27 -8.73
C LEU A 130 -0.91 14.21 -9.94
N ILE A 131 -2.02 14.85 -10.22
CA ILE A 131 -2.16 15.80 -11.32
C ILE A 131 -2.41 17.19 -10.73
N PRO A 132 -1.38 18.05 -10.65
CA PRO A 132 -1.55 19.42 -10.18
C PRO A 132 -2.55 20.18 -11.04
N LYS A 133 -3.57 20.77 -10.41
CA LYS A 133 -4.54 21.66 -11.06
C LYS A 133 -4.24 23.13 -10.80
N GLY A 134 -3.51 23.39 -9.72
CA GLY A 134 -3.12 24.72 -9.29
C GLY A 134 -2.18 24.64 -8.08
N PRO A 135 -1.82 25.79 -7.49
CA PRO A 135 -0.91 25.81 -6.34
C PRO A 135 -1.51 25.17 -5.08
N GLU A 136 -2.83 25.11 -4.96
CA GLU A 136 -3.56 24.59 -3.80
C GLU A 136 -4.59 23.51 -4.18
N GLU A 137 -4.45 22.91 -5.36
CA GLU A 137 -5.34 21.85 -5.81
C GLU A 137 -4.59 20.77 -6.56
N VAL A 138 -4.85 19.52 -6.20
CA VAL A 138 -4.32 18.33 -6.89
C VAL A 138 -5.45 17.32 -7.13
N GLU A 139 -5.51 16.77 -8.35
CA GLU A 139 -6.35 15.61 -8.64
C GLU A 139 -5.57 14.33 -8.42
N LEU A 140 -6.12 13.45 -7.61
CA LEU A 140 -5.63 12.10 -7.41
C LEU A 140 -6.36 11.16 -8.35
N ILE A 141 -5.60 10.31 -9.04
CA ILE A 141 -6.14 9.21 -9.83
C ILE A 141 -5.49 7.93 -9.34
N ALA A 142 -6.28 7.06 -8.72
CA ALA A 142 -5.83 5.75 -8.27
C ALA A 142 -6.45 4.66 -9.15
N GLU A 143 -5.61 3.75 -9.61
CA GLU A 143 -5.99 2.62 -10.45
C GLU A 143 -5.53 1.34 -9.78
N TRP A 144 -6.44 0.38 -9.62
CA TRP A 144 -6.14 -0.97 -9.12
C TRP A 144 -6.13 -1.96 -10.27
N LEU A 145 -5.02 -2.64 -10.44
CA LEU A 145 -4.81 -3.66 -11.43
C LEU A 145 -4.83 -5.02 -10.74
N PHE A 146 -5.66 -5.92 -11.24
CA PHE A 146 -5.72 -7.33 -10.83
C PHE A 146 -5.44 -8.22 -12.04
N GLU A 147 -5.11 -9.46 -11.79
CA GLU A 147 -5.04 -10.45 -12.86
C GLU A 147 -6.39 -10.56 -13.57
N LYS A 148 -6.36 -10.72 -14.90
CA LYS A 148 -7.59 -10.83 -15.72
C LYS A 148 -8.48 -11.97 -15.29
N GLU A 149 -7.90 -13.07 -14.86
CA GLU A 149 -8.64 -14.24 -14.34
C GLU A 149 -9.39 -13.89 -13.06
N THR A 150 -8.76 -13.12 -12.16
CA THR A 150 -9.41 -12.63 -10.93
C THR A 150 -10.61 -11.73 -11.24
N ILE A 151 -10.47 -10.79 -12.20
CA ILE A 151 -11.56 -9.85 -12.54
C ILE A 151 -12.75 -10.59 -13.18
N ASN A 152 -12.49 -11.66 -13.89
CA ASN A 152 -13.51 -12.46 -14.59
C ASN A 152 -14.16 -13.55 -13.71
N ASP A 153 -13.73 -13.70 -12.46
CA ASP A 153 -14.36 -14.61 -11.50
C ASP A 153 -15.71 -14.04 -11.03
N ASP A 154 -16.77 -14.84 -11.09
CA ASP A 154 -18.12 -14.44 -10.66
C ASP A 154 -18.19 -14.08 -9.16
N ASN A 155 -17.24 -14.56 -8.34
CA ASN A 155 -17.14 -14.25 -6.90
C ASN A 155 -16.19 -13.09 -6.60
N TYR A 156 -15.66 -12.41 -7.62
CA TYR A 156 -14.73 -11.32 -7.43
C TYR A 156 -15.38 -10.14 -6.70
N ASP A 157 -14.90 -9.89 -5.49
CA ASP A 157 -15.27 -8.70 -4.71
C ASP A 157 -14.05 -7.85 -4.39
N LYS A 158 -13.91 -6.75 -5.13
CA LYS A 158 -12.82 -5.80 -4.95
C LYS A 158 -12.99 -4.89 -3.72
N SER A 159 -14.18 -4.85 -3.12
CA SER A 159 -14.52 -3.88 -2.07
C SER A 159 -13.55 -3.96 -0.89
N ASN A 160 -13.20 -5.17 -0.45
CA ASN A 160 -12.28 -5.38 0.65
C ASN A 160 -10.91 -4.70 0.46
N VAL A 161 -10.38 -4.70 -0.76
CA VAL A 161 -9.09 -4.11 -1.13
C VAL A 161 -9.25 -2.61 -1.46
N VAL A 162 -10.21 -2.28 -2.32
CA VAL A 162 -10.38 -0.93 -2.85
C VAL A 162 -10.86 0.02 -1.76
N ASP A 163 -11.88 -0.35 -1.00
CA ASP A 163 -12.46 0.51 0.04
C ASP A 163 -11.49 0.72 1.20
N PHE A 164 -10.69 -0.30 1.55
CA PHE A 164 -9.59 -0.16 2.49
C PHE A 164 -8.57 0.89 2.02
N ALA A 165 -8.15 0.81 0.76
CA ALA A 165 -7.19 1.76 0.23
C ALA A 165 -7.77 3.18 0.11
N ILE A 166 -9.06 3.33 -0.24
CA ILE A 166 -9.77 4.62 -0.26
C ILE A 166 -9.86 5.21 1.15
N LEU A 167 -10.13 4.38 2.16
CA LEU A 167 -10.13 4.82 3.56
C LEU A 167 -8.78 5.43 3.95
N VAL A 168 -7.67 4.80 3.57
CA VAL A 168 -6.31 5.28 3.86
C VAL A 168 -5.94 6.53 3.05
N MET A 169 -6.54 6.74 1.86
CA MET A 169 -6.26 7.91 1.01
C MET A 169 -7.17 9.11 1.27
N ASN A 170 -8.21 8.97 2.10
CA ASN A 170 -9.16 10.04 2.43
C ASN A 170 -8.75 10.85 3.65
#